data_022fb74cb7ca9bcdfdde6f265953cd9e
#
_entry.id   022fb74cb7ca9bcdfdde6f265953cd9e
#
_cell.length_a   1.000
_cell.length_b   1.000
_cell.length_c   1.000
_cell.angle_alpha   90.00
_cell.angle_beta   90.00
_cell.angle_gamma   90.00
#
_symmetry.space_group_name_H-M   'P 1'
#
loop_
_entity.id
_entity.type
_entity.pdbx_description
1 polymer ?
#
loop_
_entity_poly.entity_id
_entity_poly.type
_entity_poly.pdbx_seq_one_letter_code
_entity_poly.pdbx_strand_id
1 'polypeptide(L)'
;MLKRRRGAKAVTIDGYSNFLFLNRDGYPKTATNYDGMFRGLAKKYNTYHEEALPKVMTPHTLRHTFCTNMANAGMNPKALQYIMGHSNITMTLNYYAHATFDSAKAEMLRIAA
;
A
#
# COMPACT_ATOMS: atom_id res chain seq x y z
N MET A 1 -4.02 -17.17 5.12
CA MET A 1 -4.25 -16.57 6.45
C MET A 1 -2.91 -16.44 7.17
N LEU A 2 -2.51 -15.25 7.58
CA LEU A 2 -1.27 -15.02 8.31
C LEU A 2 -1.39 -15.61 9.72
N LYS A 3 -0.50 -16.54 10.08
CA LYS A 3 -0.48 -17.11 11.42
C LYS A 3 0.32 -16.21 12.37
N ARG A 4 -0.25 -15.93 13.52
CA ARG A 4 0.43 -15.24 14.60
C ARG A 4 1.66 -16.02 15.05
N ARG A 5 2.76 -15.33 15.40
CA ARG A 5 3.98 -15.95 15.92
C ARG A 5 3.67 -16.76 17.19
N ARG A 6 4.11 -18.03 17.24
CA ARG A 6 3.98 -18.85 18.45
C ARG A 6 4.73 -18.19 19.61
N GLY A 7 4.09 -18.14 20.78
CA GLY A 7 4.67 -17.53 22.01
C GLY A 7 4.52 -15.99 22.08
N ALA A 8 3.83 -15.36 21.15
CA ALA A 8 3.53 -13.94 21.28
C ALA A 8 2.62 -13.67 22.49
N LYS A 9 2.98 -12.70 23.32
CA LYS A 9 2.16 -12.27 24.47
C LYS A 9 0.79 -11.83 23.98
N ALA A 10 -0.26 -12.19 24.74
CA ALA A 10 -1.59 -11.64 24.54
C ALA A 10 -1.61 -10.25 25.15
N VAL A 11 -1.52 -9.21 24.30
CA VAL A 11 -1.60 -7.81 24.69
C VAL A 11 -2.94 -7.27 24.22
N THR A 12 -3.64 -6.56 25.11
CA THR A 12 -4.87 -5.82 24.81
C THR A 12 -4.57 -4.34 24.85
N ILE A 13 -4.87 -3.61 23.77
CA ILE A 13 -4.70 -2.17 23.66
C ILE A 13 -6.01 -1.59 23.14
N ASP A 14 -6.59 -0.64 23.85
CA ASP A 14 -7.88 0.00 23.53
C ASP A 14 -9.01 -1.02 23.24
N GLY A 15 -9.03 -2.13 23.98
CA GLY A 15 -10.01 -3.21 23.81
C GLY A 15 -9.71 -4.20 22.66
N TYR A 16 -8.66 -3.96 21.87
CA TYR A 16 -8.24 -4.84 20.79
C TYR A 16 -7.13 -5.78 21.20
N SER A 17 -7.18 -7.01 20.71
CA SER A 17 -6.18 -8.05 20.98
C SER A 17 -5.88 -8.86 19.70
N ASN A 18 -5.01 -9.86 19.81
CA ASN A 18 -4.64 -10.74 18.69
C ASN A 18 -3.98 -10.03 17.49
N PHE A 19 -3.16 -9.03 17.77
CA PHE A 19 -2.41 -8.33 16.74
C PHE A 19 -1.48 -9.27 15.96
N LEU A 20 -1.45 -9.12 14.63
CA LEU A 20 -0.63 -9.95 13.74
C LEU A 20 0.83 -9.50 13.72
N PHE A 21 1.06 -8.19 13.74
CA PHE A 21 2.39 -7.60 13.60
C PHE A 21 2.87 -7.08 14.94
N LEU A 22 3.85 -7.78 15.50
CA LEU A 22 4.40 -7.48 16.82
C LEU A 22 5.88 -7.08 16.69
N ASN A 23 6.33 -6.22 17.61
CA ASN A 23 7.74 -5.93 17.83
C ASN A 23 8.42 -7.07 18.60
N ARG A 24 9.71 -6.90 18.93
CA ARG A 24 10.48 -7.92 19.68
C ARG A 24 9.93 -8.18 21.08
N ASP A 25 9.34 -7.18 21.69
CA ASP A 25 8.80 -7.22 23.05
C ASP A 25 7.37 -7.78 23.10
N GLY A 26 6.77 -8.08 21.95
CA GLY A 26 5.43 -8.66 21.85
C GLY A 26 4.30 -7.63 21.81
N TYR A 27 4.60 -6.35 21.64
CA TYR A 27 3.62 -5.29 21.43
C TYR A 27 3.34 -5.06 19.93
N PRO A 28 2.15 -4.55 19.57
CA PRO A 28 1.87 -4.17 18.19
C PRO A 28 2.91 -3.18 17.66
N LYS A 29 3.28 -3.37 16.40
CA LYS A 29 4.16 -2.41 15.72
C LYS A 29 3.43 -1.09 15.52
N THR A 30 4.11 0.00 15.83
CA THR A 30 3.64 1.37 15.64
C THR A 30 4.11 1.93 14.28
N ALA A 31 3.56 3.08 13.88
CA ALA A 31 4.01 3.79 12.67
C ALA A 31 5.53 4.02 12.67
N THR A 32 6.08 4.43 13.80
CA THR A 32 7.53 4.67 13.97
C THR A 32 8.37 3.41 13.70
N ASN A 33 7.89 2.23 14.11
CA ASN A 33 8.59 0.98 13.82
C ASN A 33 8.64 0.70 12.32
N TYR A 34 7.56 0.97 11.59
CA TYR A 34 7.53 0.81 10.14
C TYR A 34 8.39 1.83 9.41
N ASP A 35 8.37 3.09 9.83
CA ASP A 35 9.20 4.15 9.25
C ASP A 35 10.69 3.82 9.37
N GLY A 36 11.11 3.34 10.53
CA GLY A 36 12.48 2.88 10.75
C GLY A 36 12.86 1.70 9.86
N MET A 37 11.95 0.72 9.72
CA MET A 37 12.15 -0.44 8.86
C MET A 37 12.29 -0.04 7.38
N PHE A 38 11.39 0.80 6.87
CA PHE A 38 11.44 1.24 5.47
C PHE A 38 12.67 2.09 5.15
N ARG A 39 13.07 2.98 6.06
CA ARG A 39 14.33 3.74 5.92
C ARG A 39 15.54 2.81 5.86
N GLY A 40 15.59 1.80 6.72
CA GLY A 40 16.65 0.80 6.70
C GLY A 40 16.71 -0.01 5.41
N LEU A 41 15.55 -0.43 4.90
CA LEU A 41 15.45 -1.14 3.63
C LEU A 41 15.89 -0.29 2.44
N ALA A 42 15.43 0.96 2.36
CA ALA A 42 15.83 1.88 1.30
C ALA A 42 17.33 2.15 1.33
N LYS A 43 17.90 2.40 2.52
CA LYS A 43 19.35 2.59 2.67
C LYS A 43 20.14 1.36 2.20
N LYS A 44 19.72 0.17 2.60
CA LYS A 44 20.35 -1.09 2.19
C LYS A 44 20.25 -1.29 0.68
N TYR A 45 19.09 -1.08 0.08
CA TYR A 45 18.90 -1.17 -1.37
C TYR A 45 19.84 -0.23 -2.12
N ASN A 46 19.87 1.04 -1.73
CA ASN A 46 20.68 2.07 -2.37
C ASN A 46 22.18 1.84 -2.24
N THR A 47 22.63 0.95 -1.35
CA THR A 47 24.03 0.56 -1.23
C THR A 47 24.46 -0.41 -2.35
N TYR A 48 23.50 -1.18 -2.90
CA TYR A 48 23.79 -2.24 -3.87
C TYR A 48 23.26 -1.99 -5.28
N HIS A 49 22.51 -0.89 -5.48
CA HIS A 49 21.86 -0.59 -6.75
C HIS A 49 22.16 0.84 -7.18
N GLU A 50 22.37 1.04 -8.49
CA GLU A 50 22.66 2.36 -9.07
C GLU A 50 21.41 3.25 -9.07
N GLU A 51 20.25 2.67 -9.35
CA GLU A 51 18.96 3.38 -9.25
C GLU A 51 18.52 3.45 -7.78
N ALA A 52 18.60 4.64 -7.22
CA ALA A 52 18.26 4.88 -5.84
C ALA A 52 16.73 4.91 -5.61
N LEU A 53 16.29 4.21 -4.58
CA LEU A 53 14.94 4.42 -4.04
C LEU A 53 14.83 5.82 -3.41
N PRO A 54 13.61 6.41 -3.40
CA PRO A 54 13.39 7.70 -2.75
C PRO A 54 13.90 7.72 -1.31
N LYS A 55 14.51 8.83 -0.89
CA LYS A 55 15.02 9.00 0.48
C LYS A 55 13.92 8.84 1.54
N VAL A 56 12.68 9.18 1.19
CA VAL A 56 11.51 9.03 2.04
C VAL A 56 10.63 7.94 1.46
N MET A 57 10.75 6.74 2.01
CA MET A 57 9.90 5.61 1.67
C MET A 57 9.10 5.22 2.92
N THR A 58 7.80 5.35 2.86
CA THR A 58 6.87 5.08 3.95
C THR A 58 5.81 4.07 3.52
N PRO A 59 5.05 3.47 4.44
CA PRO A 59 3.87 2.67 4.09
C PRO A 59 2.91 3.43 3.19
N HIS A 60 2.78 4.75 3.38
CA HIS A 60 1.93 5.61 2.55
C HIS A 60 2.42 5.69 1.10
N THR A 61 3.72 5.77 0.88
CA THR A 61 4.34 5.73 -0.45
C THR A 61 4.01 4.42 -1.17
N LEU A 62 4.14 3.29 -0.49
CA LEU A 62 3.80 1.98 -1.05
C LEU A 62 2.31 1.86 -1.37
N ARG A 63 1.44 2.34 -0.48
CA ARG A 63 0.00 2.40 -0.69
C ARG A 63 -0.34 3.23 -1.93
N HIS A 64 0.26 4.40 -2.07
CA HIS A 64 0.08 5.29 -3.22
C HIS A 64 0.54 4.63 -4.53
N THR A 65 1.72 4.02 -4.52
CA THR A 65 2.27 3.30 -5.67
C THR A 65 1.38 2.14 -6.09
N PHE A 66 0.89 1.34 -5.13
CA PHE A 66 -0.06 0.27 -5.42
C PHE A 66 -1.32 0.80 -6.09
N CYS A 67 -1.93 1.86 -5.53
CA CYS A 67 -3.15 2.45 -6.06
C CYS A 67 -2.96 2.97 -7.50
N THR A 68 -1.85 3.68 -7.75
CA THR A 68 -1.48 4.17 -9.08
C THR A 68 -1.30 3.02 -10.08
N ASN A 69 -0.57 1.97 -9.69
CA ASN A 69 -0.33 0.84 -10.56
C ASN A 69 -1.62 0.09 -10.91
N MET A 70 -2.51 -0.09 -9.95
CA MET A 70 -3.81 -0.75 -10.17
C MET A 70 -4.73 0.10 -11.05
N ALA A 71 -4.76 1.41 -10.84
CA ALA A 71 -5.52 2.33 -11.69
C ALA A 71 -5.00 2.31 -13.14
N ASN A 72 -3.67 2.37 -13.33
CA ASN A 72 -3.04 2.31 -14.65
C ASN A 72 -3.26 0.94 -15.34
N ALA A 73 -3.37 -0.13 -14.58
CA ALA A 73 -3.72 -1.46 -15.10
C ALA A 73 -5.22 -1.62 -15.45
N GLY A 74 -6.02 -0.57 -15.27
CA GLY A 74 -7.45 -0.58 -15.61
C GLY A 74 -8.33 -1.29 -14.59
N MET A 75 -7.91 -1.42 -13.34
CA MET A 75 -8.76 -1.99 -12.28
C MET A 75 -10.04 -1.16 -12.13
N ASN A 76 -11.17 -1.82 -11.93
CA ASN A 76 -12.42 -1.14 -11.67
C ASN A 76 -12.30 -0.21 -10.43
N PRO A 77 -12.67 1.09 -10.54
CA PRO A 77 -12.52 2.05 -9.42
C PRO A 77 -13.23 1.63 -8.14
N LYS A 78 -14.39 1.00 -8.22
CA LYS A 78 -15.11 0.50 -7.05
C LYS A 78 -14.38 -0.65 -6.36
N ALA A 79 -13.79 -1.55 -7.14
CA ALA A 79 -12.97 -2.63 -6.59
C ALA A 79 -11.72 -2.07 -5.90
N LEU A 80 -11.05 -1.10 -6.53
CA LEU A 80 -9.89 -0.44 -5.93
C LEU A 80 -10.27 0.35 -4.67
N GLN A 81 -11.39 1.06 -4.66
CA GLN A 81 -11.93 1.74 -3.48
C GLN A 81 -12.09 0.77 -2.30
N TYR A 82 -12.67 -0.38 -2.55
CA TYR A 82 -12.90 -1.41 -1.54
C TYR A 82 -11.59 -1.97 -0.98
N ILE A 83 -10.65 -2.35 -1.85
CA ILE A 83 -9.33 -2.87 -1.45
C ILE A 83 -8.55 -1.85 -0.62
N MET A 84 -8.61 -0.58 -1.03
CA MET A 84 -7.91 0.51 -0.36
C MET A 84 -8.58 0.97 0.93
N GLY A 85 -9.84 0.59 1.16
CA GLY A 85 -10.62 1.08 2.28
C GLY A 85 -10.90 2.59 2.22
N HIS A 86 -10.98 3.17 1.01
CA HIS A 86 -11.32 4.58 0.86
C HIS A 86 -12.79 4.83 1.17
N SER A 87 -13.07 5.69 2.14
CA SER A 87 -14.43 6.07 2.52
C SER A 87 -15.18 6.83 1.42
N ASN A 88 -14.44 7.59 0.59
CA ASN A 88 -14.97 8.36 -0.52
C ASN A 88 -14.34 7.89 -1.84
N ILE A 89 -15.18 7.64 -2.85
CA ILE A 89 -14.75 7.22 -4.19
C ILE A 89 -13.84 8.26 -4.86
N THR A 90 -14.01 9.53 -4.58
CA THR A 90 -13.18 10.62 -5.12
C THR A 90 -11.69 10.41 -4.82
N MET A 91 -11.37 9.89 -3.64
CA MET A 91 -10.00 9.55 -3.27
C MET A 91 -9.39 8.51 -4.22
N THR A 92 -10.19 7.56 -4.67
CA THR A 92 -9.77 6.55 -5.64
C THR A 92 -9.72 7.12 -7.06
N LEU A 93 -10.72 7.88 -7.47
CA LEU A 93 -10.83 8.44 -8.82
C LEU A 93 -9.69 9.39 -9.16
N ASN A 94 -9.08 10.05 -8.17
CA ASN A 94 -7.90 10.89 -8.37
C ASN A 94 -6.72 10.13 -9.00
N TYR A 95 -6.64 8.81 -8.83
CA TYR A 95 -5.63 7.98 -9.46
C TYR A 95 -5.95 7.66 -10.93
N TYR A 96 -7.18 7.89 -11.36
CA TYR A 96 -7.65 7.70 -12.74
C TYR A 96 -7.72 9.02 -13.54
N ALA A 97 -7.37 10.15 -12.92
CA ALA A 97 -7.52 11.48 -13.49
C ALA A 97 -6.59 11.78 -14.69
N HIS A 98 -5.68 10.87 -15.04
CA HIS A 98 -4.76 11.01 -16.16
C HIS A 98 -5.22 10.26 -17.42
N ALA A 99 -6.54 10.07 -17.59
CA ALA A 99 -7.09 9.52 -18.81
C ALA A 99 -6.79 10.47 -19.97
N THR A 100 -5.91 10.05 -20.89
CA THR A 100 -5.62 10.77 -22.12
C THR A 100 -6.67 10.43 -23.19
N PHE A 101 -6.75 11.25 -24.24
CA PHE A 101 -7.59 10.94 -25.41
C PHE A 101 -7.29 9.54 -25.97
N ASP A 102 -6.02 9.17 -26.02
CA ASP A 102 -5.60 7.86 -26.53
C ASP A 102 -6.08 6.70 -25.66
N SER A 103 -6.06 6.86 -24.34
CA SER A 103 -6.61 5.85 -23.42
C SER A 103 -8.13 5.74 -23.54
N ALA A 104 -8.84 6.83 -23.71
CA ALA A 104 -10.28 6.83 -23.94
C ALA A 104 -10.65 6.16 -25.27
N LYS A 105 -9.90 6.46 -26.34
CA LYS A 105 -10.06 5.82 -27.64
C LYS A 105 -9.82 4.32 -27.60
N ALA A 106 -8.74 3.88 -26.92
CA ALA A 106 -8.43 2.46 -26.75
C ALA A 106 -9.54 1.74 -25.98
N GLU A 107 -10.09 2.34 -24.94
CA GLU A 107 -11.19 1.76 -24.16
C GLU A 107 -12.49 1.66 -24.98
N MET A 108 -12.82 2.68 -25.78
CA MET A 108 -13.96 2.62 -26.71
C MET A 108 -13.82 1.49 -27.71
N LEU A 109 -12.63 1.32 -28.31
CA LEU A 109 -12.37 0.23 -29.26
C LEU A 109 -12.47 -1.15 -28.60
N ARG A 110 -12.02 -1.27 -27.37
CA ARG A 110 -12.13 -2.53 -26.58
C ARG A 110 -13.58 -2.92 -26.33
N ILE A 111 -14.46 -1.95 -26.05
CA ILE A 111 -15.88 -2.21 -25.78
C ILE A 111 -16.66 -2.44 -27.07
N ALA A 112 -16.29 -1.74 -28.15
CA ALA A 112 -16.94 -1.84 -29.44
C ALA A 112 -16.56 -3.10 -30.24
N ALA A 113 -15.51 -3.77 -29.85
CA ALA A 113 -15.13 -5.05 -30.41
C ALA A 113 -15.96 -6.17 -29.81
#